data_0f28736a92327210e4cc64a46a6084a6
#
_entry.id   0f28736a92327210e4cc64a46a6084a6
#
_cell.length_a   1.000
_cell.length_b   1.000
_cell.length_c   1.000
_cell.angle_alpha   90.00
_cell.angle_beta   90.00
_cell.angle_gamma   90.00
#
_symmetry.space_group_name_H-M   'P 1'
#
loop_
_entity.id
_entity.type
_entity.pdbx_description
1 polymer ?
#
loop_
_entity_poly.entity_id
_entity_poly.type
_entity_poly.pdbx_seq_one_letter_code
_entity_poly.pdbx_strand_id
1 'polypeptide(L)'
;TEYSGRGVGMDVVKKNVESVGGTISISSEDGKGTTVTMNIPLTLAIVDGMKVTVGNSIFTIPISNIRQSFKVDAGQIVLDEYGNEMVKRMEHFYPIVRLHSFYNLETEITSIEDGILMWVEASDRSCCLFVDDLIGEQQVVVKPLPVFLNSFDLKSGGIAGCTILGDGNISIILDIAGFYTAAIENI
;
A
#
# COMPACT_ATOMS: atom_id res chain seq x y z
N THR A 1 7.05 19.69 38.73
CA THR A 1 7.06 21.12 39.07
C THR A 1 5.95 21.83 38.34
N GLU A 2 5.20 22.69 39.06
CA GLU A 2 3.99 23.41 38.60
C GLU A 2 4.15 24.33 37.38
N TYR A 3 5.29 24.32 36.71
CA TYR A 3 5.64 25.18 35.59
C TYR A 3 6.06 24.44 34.30
N SER A 4 5.78 23.16 34.19
CA SER A 4 5.92 22.54 32.88
C SER A 4 4.78 23.06 32.01
N GLY A 5 5.14 23.91 31.04
CA GLY A 5 4.19 24.59 30.17
C GLY A 5 3.20 23.64 29.53
N ARG A 6 2.20 24.19 28.95
CA ARG A 6 0.97 23.63 28.37
C ARG A 6 1.06 22.32 27.51
N GLY A 7 2.11 21.48 27.73
CA GLY A 7 2.26 20.19 27.03
C GLY A 7 2.44 20.25 25.50
N VAL A 8 2.66 21.43 24.96
CA VAL A 8 2.66 21.65 23.50
C VAL A 8 4.04 21.54 22.83
N GLY A 9 5.12 21.25 23.58
CA GLY A 9 6.47 21.22 23.03
C GLY A 9 6.84 19.87 22.40
N MET A 10 6.78 18.78 23.19
CA MET A 10 7.21 17.46 22.76
C MET A 10 6.22 16.77 21.82
N ASP A 11 4.94 17.06 21.93
CA ASP A 11 3.92 16.55 21.01
C ASP A 11 4.10 17.11 19.58
N VAL A 12 4.48 18.39 19.48
CA VAL A 12 4.80 19.01 18.18
C VAL A 12 6.07 18.40 17.59
N VAL A 13 7.11 18.19 18.41
CA VAL A 13 8.35 17.54 17.96
C VAL A 13 8.08 16.12 17.48
N LYS A 14 7.31 15.36 18.25
CA LYS A 14 6.90 14.00 17.88
C LYS A 14 6.17 13.97 16.54
N LYS A 15 5.13 14.80 16.37
CA LYS A 15 4.40 14.92 15.11
C LYS A 15 5.29 15.28 13.92
N ASN A 16 6.23 16.22 14.10
CA ASN A 16 7.15 16.63 13.04
C ASN A 16 8.13 15.51 12.66
N VAL A 17 8.67 14.78 13.64
CA VAL A 17 9.54 13.62 13.38
C VAL A 17 8.77 12.51 12.67
N GLU A 18 7.56 12.19 13.15
CA GLU A 18 6.70 11.17 12.54
C GLU A 18 6.23 11.57 11.13
N SER A 19 6.01 12.86 10.86
CA SER A 19 5.60 13.35 9.53
C SER A 19 6.65 13.14 8.43
N VAL A 20 7.91 12.98 8.81
CA VAL A 20 9.02 12.64 7.89
C VAL A 20 9.39 11.15 7.95
N GLY A 21 8.54 10.32 8.55
CA GLY A 21 8.79 8.87 8.68
C GLY A 21 9.81 8.51 9.75
N GLY A 22 10.14 9.44 10.64
CA GLY A 22 11.07 9.22 11.75
C GLY A 22 10.39 8.65 13.00
N THR A 23 11.21 8.28 13.98
CA THR A 23 10.75 7.86 15.31
C THR A 23 11.47 8.64 16.39
N ILE A 24 10.78 8.87 17.52
CA ILE A 24 11.35 9.55 18.69
C ILE A 24 11.15 8.68 19.92
N SER A 25 12.18 8.56 20.73
CA SER A 25 12.16 7.90 22.05
C SER A 25 12.81 8.78 23.10
N ILE A 26 12.31 8.69 24.33
CA ILE A 26 12.81 9.45 25.46
C ILE A 26 13.12 8.45 26.58
N SER A 27 14.32 8.55 27.15
CA SER A 27 14.72 7.84 28.36
C SER A 27 15.24 8.83 29.36
N SER A 28 14.87 8.67 30.64
CA SER A 28 15.31 9.55 31.74
C SER A 28 15.80 8.69 32.90
N GLU A 29 16.94 9.06 33.43
CA GLU A 29 17.53 8.42 34.60
C GLU A 29 17.78 9.49 35.67
N ASP A 30 17.24 9.26 36.87
CA ASP A 30 17.33 10.23 37.96
C ASP A 30 18.78 10.51 38.35
N GLY A 31 19.14 11.79 38.47
CA GLY A 31 20.52 12.24 38.73
C GLY A 31 21.47 12.17 37.52
N LYS A 32 21.08 11.57 36.40
CA LYS A 32 21.90 11.47 35.16
C LYS A 32 21.35 12.29 33.99
N GLY A 33 20.07 12.63 34.04
CA GLY A 33 19.43 13.47 33.02
C GLY A 33 18.49 12.72 32.07
N THR A 34 18.13 13.39 30.99
CA THR A 34 17.17 12.88 29.98
C THR A 34 17.85 12.80 28.61
N THR A 35 17.71 11.66 27.98
CA THR A 35 18.16 11.43 26.58
C THR A 35 16.95 11.38 25.67
N VAL A 36 16.98 12.20 24.60
CA VAL A 36 15.99 12.19 23.53
C VAL A 36 16.67 11.64 22.28
N THR A 37 16.19 10.50 21.78
CA THR A 37 16.71 9.88 20.55
C THR A 37 15.71 10.08 19.44
N MET A 38 16.16 10.68 18.33
CA MET A 38 15.40 10.87 17.11
C MET A 38 16.05 10.07 15.98
N ASN A 39 15.31 9.13 15.38
CA ASN A 39 15.74 8.43 14.18
C ASN A 39 15.00 9.04 13.01
N ILE A 40 15.71 9.70 12.12
CA ILE A 40 15.16 10.34 10.94
C ILE A 40 15.75 9.65 9.71
N PRO A 41 14.91 9.10 8.78
CA PRO A 41 15.42 8.52 7.55
C PRO A 41 16.15 9.58 6.73
N LEU A 42 17.36 9.26 6.27
CA LEU A 42 18.18 10.18 5.45
C LEU A 42 17.68 10.31 4.01
N THR A 43 16.86 9.37 3.56
CA THR A 43 16.34 9.33 2.18
C THR A 43 14.83 9.36 2.21
N LEU A 44 14.23 10.17 1.33
CA LEU A 44 12.85 9.99 0.94
C LEU A 44 12.73 8.59 0.32
N ALA A 45 11.78 7.81 0.75
CA ALA A 45 11.48 6.54 0.09
C ALA A 45 10.89 6.87 -1.30
N ILE A 46 11.75 6.84 -2.30
CA ILE A 46 11.37 7.02 -3.70
C ILE A 46 11.13 5.62 -4.27
N VAL A 47 9.99 5.43 -4.89
CA VAL A 47 9.60 4.16 -5.50
C VAL A 47 9.22 4.42 -6.96
N ASP A 48 9.79 3.62 -7.86
CA ASP A 48 9.30 3.53 -9.23
C ASP A 48 8.02 2.70 -9.22
N GLY A 49 6.91 3.31 -9.60
CA GLY A 49 5.59 2.72 -9.49
C GLY A 49 4.79 2.77 -10.79
N MET A 50 4.03 1.71 -11.05
CA MET A 50 2.99 1.68 -12.05
C MET A 50 1.70 2.22 -11.43
N LYS A 51 1.16 3.30 -12.00
CA LYS A 51 -0.14 3.84 -11.60
C LYS A 51 -1.26 3.11 -12.33
N VAL A 52 -2.27 2.71 -11.57
CA VAL A 52 -3.48 2.03 -12.06
C VAL A 52 -4.72 2.72 -11.51
N THR A 53 -5.84 2.59 -12.19
CA THR A 53 -7.15 3.05 -11.73
C THR A 53 -8.01 1.90 -11.24
N VAL A 54 -8.81 2.18 -10.22
CA VAL A 54 -9.91 1.34 -9.73
C VAL A 54 -11.05 2.27 -9.34
N GLY A 55 -12.08 2.38 -10.17
CA GLY A 55 -13.10 3.41 -10.04
C GLY A 55 -12.47 4.81 -10.08
N ASN A 56 -12.80 5.60 -9.06
CA ASN A 56 -12.25 6.95 -8.88
C ASN A 56 -10.93 6.99 -8.10
N SER A 57 -10.38 5.84 -7.74
CA SER A 57 -9.16 5.75 -6.94
C SER A 57 -7.94 5.44 -7.80
N ILE A 58 -6.79 6.03 -7.43
CA ILE A 58 -5.51 5.74 -8.08
C ILE A 58 -4.65 4.96 -7.11
N PHE A 59 -4.12 3.83 -7.59
CA PHE A 59 -3.15 3.03 -6.86
C PHE A 59 -1.79 3.09 -7.56
N THR A 60 -0.73 2.97 -6.78
CA THR A 60 0.64 2.80 -7.26
C THR A 60 1.15 1.45 -6.81
N ILE A 61 1.52 0.61 -7.78
CA ILE A 61 2.11 -0.71 -7.55
C ILE A 61 3.62 -0.58 -7.80
N PRO A 62 4.50 -0.93 -6.83
CA PRO A 62 5.93 -0.87 -7.07
C PRO A 62 6.34 -1.74 -8.26
N ILE A 63 7.09 -1.18 -9.21
CA ILE A 63 7.49 -1.90 -10.44
C ILE A 63 8.31 -3.14 -10.12
N SER A 64 9.11 -3.09 -9.05
CA SER A 64 9.88 -4.25 -8.58
C SER A 64 9.04 -5.48 -8.24
N ASN A 65 7.75 -5.29 -7.96
CA ASN A 65 6.82 -6.37 -7.67
C ASN A 65 6.01 -6.82 -8.90
N ILE A 66 6.07 -6.11 -10.03
CA ILE A 66 5.28 -6.43 -11.21
C ILE A 66 6.05 -7.40 -12.10
N ARG A 67 5.43 -8.53 -12.44
CA ARG A 67 5.97 -9.48 -13.41
C ARG A 67 5.44 -9.20 -14.81
N GLN A 68 4.14 -8.98 -14.93
CA GLN A 68 3.48 -8.75 -16.21
C GLN A 68 2.10 -8.09 -16.01
N SER A 69 1.67 -7.30 -16.99
CA SER A 69 0.27 -6.88 -17.16
C SER A 69 -0.31 -7.51 -18.43
N PHE A 70 -1.57 -7.94 -18.38
CA PHE A 70 -2.21 -8.61 -19.50
C PHE A 70 -3.74 -8.56 -19.41
N LYS A 71 -4.40 -8.72 -20.53
CA LYS A 71 -5.84 -8.96 -20.62
C LYS A 71 -6.12 -10.45 -20.75
N VAL A 72 -7.29 -10.86 -20.31
CA VAL A 72 -7.77 -12.24 -20.42
C VAL A 72 -9.22 -12.25 -20.88
N ASP A 73 -9.59 -13.35 -21.53
CA ASP A 73 -10.98 -13.66 -21.81
C ASP A 73 -11.59 -14.43 -20.63
N ALA A 74 -12.90 -14.31 -20.41
CA ALA A 74 -13.58 -15.00 -19.32
C ALA A 74 -13.34 -16.52 -19.30
N GLY A 75 -13.18 -17.14 -20.46
CA GLY A 75 -12.89 -18.57 -20.60
C GLY A 75 -11.50 -19.02 -20.10
N GLN A 76 -10.61 -18.08 -19.77
CA GLN A 76 -9.28 -18.36 -19.19
C GLN A 76 -9.28 -18.37 -17.67
N ILE A 77 -10.40 -17.99 -17.06
CA ILE A 77 -10.58 -17.97 -15.62
C ILE A 77 -11.17 -19.30 -15.17
N VAL A 78 -10.59 -19.88 -14.15
CA VAL A 78 -11.10 -21.09 -13.48
C VAL A 78 -11.39 -20.78 -12.04
N LEU A 79 -12.31 -21.52 -11.44
CA LEU A 79 -12.57 -21.42 -10.01
C LEU A 79 -11.86 -22.57 -9.28
N ASP A 80 -11.29 -22.27 -8.14
CA ASP A 80 -10.79 -23.29 -7.23
C ASP A 80 -11.95 -24.00 -6.49
N GLU A 81 -11.63 -24.94 -5.61
CA GLU A 81 -12.62 -25.69 -4.82
C GLU A 81 -13.42 -24.83 -3.82
N TYR A 82 -12.93 -23.62 -3.52
CA TYR A 82 -13.58 -22.65 -2.63
C TYR A 82 -14.34 -21.56 -3.41
N GLY A 83 -14.28 -21.57 -4.74
CA GLY A 83 -14.94 -20.60 -5.60
C GLY A 83 -14.11 -19.34 -5.88
N ASN A 84 -12.81 -19.33 -5.53
CA ASN A 84 -11.93 -18.22 -5.85
C ASN A 84 -11.50 -18.24 -7.32
N GLU A 85 -11.44 -17.07 -7.93
CA GLU A 85 -10.99 -16.91 -9.32
C GLU A 85 -9.48 -17.16 -9.43
N MET A 86 -9.09 -17.98 -10.39
CA MET A 86 -7.70 -18.31 -10.71
C MET A 86 -7.43 -18.11 -12.19
N VAL A 87 -6.23 -17.70 -12.54
CA VAL A 87 -5.75 -17.64 -13.92
C VAL A 87 -4.49 -18.47 -14.11
N LYS A 88 -4.44 -19.26 -15.19
CA LYS A 88 -3.24 -20.03 -15.53
C LYS A 88 -2.19 -19.15 -16.19
N ARG A 89 -0.96 -19.17 -15.67
CA ARG A 89 0.24 -18.56 -16.26
C ARG A 89 1.42 -19.53 -16.14
N MET A 90 2.16 -19.76 -17.23
CA MET A 90 3.37 -20.60 -17.28
C MET A 90 3.15 -21.94 -16.60
N GLU A 91 2.29 -22.73 -16.62
CA GLU A 91 2.02 -24.01 -15.94
C GLU A 91 1.52 -23.90 -14.50
N HIS A 92 1.37 -22.68 -13.92
CA HIS A 92 0.86 -22.46 -12.59
C HIS A 92 -0.47 -21.71 -12.60
N PHE A 93 -1.26 -21.89 -11.55
CA PHE A 93 -2.48 -21.14 -11.32
C PHE A 93 -2.21 -20.07 -10.25
N TYR A 94 -2.64 -18.85 -10.53
CA TYR A 94 -2.49 -17.71 -9.63
C TYR A 94 -3.86 -17.18 -9.24
N PRO A 95 -4.09 -16.90 -7.94
CA PRO A 95 -5.35 -16.31 -7.50
C PRO A 95 -5.51 -14.90 -8.06
N ILE A 96 -6.74 -14.56 -8.42
CA ILE A 96 -7.12 -13.22 -8.85
C ILE A 96 -7.77 -12.52 -7.68
N VAL A 97 -7.25 -11.32 -7.35
CA VAL A 97 -7.86 -10.44 -6.36
C VAL A 97 -8.38 -9.20 -7.08
N ARG A 98 -9.68 -8.98 -7.01
CA ARG A 98 -10.33 -7.80 -7.56
C ARG A 98 -10.17 -6.64 -6.58
N LEU A 99 -9.35 -5.64 -6.92
CA LEU A 99 -9.03 -4.53 -6.00
C LEU A 99 -10.28 -3.74 -5.60
N HIS A 100 -11.25 -3.57 -6.51
CA HIS A 100 -12.49 -2.89 -6.19
C HIS A 100 -13.29 -3.64 -5.10
N SER A 101 -13.37 -4.97 -5.18
CA SER A 101 -14.07 -5.78 -4.18
C SER A 101 -13.32 -5.81 -2.86
N PHE A 102 -11.99 -5.96 -2.90
CA PHE A 102 -11.16 -6.04 -1.70
C PHE A 102 -11.19 -4.73 -0.88
N TYR A 103 -11.13 -3.57 -1.56
CA TYR A 103 -11.18 -2.26 -0.89
C TYR A 103 -12.59 -1.64 -0.84
N ASN A 104 -13.62 -2.39 -1.26
CA ASN A 104 -15.01 -1.92 -1.31
C ASN A 104 -15.16 -0.60 -2.08
N LEU A 105 -14.61 -0.56 -3.29
CA LEU A 105 -14.65 0.60 -4.19
C LEU A 105 -15.71 0.39 -5.28
N GLU A 106 -16.37 1.48 -5.67
CA GLU A 106 -17.29 1.48 -6.80
C GLU A 106 -16.53 1.64 -8.12
N THR A 107 -16.82 0.78 -9.10
CA THR A 107 -16.31 0.86 -10.47
C THR A 107 -17.35 0.35 -11.47
N GLU A 108 -17.29 0.85 -12.70
CA GLU A 108 -18.08 0.33 -13.81
C GLU A 108 -17.40 -0.89 -14.47
N ILE A 109 -16.09 -1.09 -14.25
CA ILE A 109 -15.30 -2.18 -14.81
C ILE A 109 -15.32 -3.40 -13.89
N THR A 110 -16.34 -4.22 -14.05
CA THR A 110 -16.52 -5.45 -13.25
C THR A 110 -16.26 -6.73 -14.05
N SER A 111 -16.40 -6.69 -15.38
CA SER A 111 -16.05 -7.82 -16.23
C SER A 111 -14.54 -7.98 -16.33
N ILE A 112 -14.05 -9.22 -16.23
CA ILE A 112 -12.61 -9.51 -16.30
C ILE A 112 -12.00 -9.13 -17.66
N GLU A 113 -12.82 -9.12 -18.71
CA GLU A 113 -12.42 -8.82 -20.10
C GLU A 113 -12.22 -7.32 -20.32
N ASP A 114 -12.91 -6.49 -19.54
CA ASP A 114 -12.87 -5.03 -19.68
C ASP A 114 -11.70 -4.39 -18.96
N GLY A 115 -11.19 -5.04 -17.90
CA GLY A 115 -10.07 -4.55 -17.12
C GLY A 115 -8.73 -5.19 -17.48
N ILE A 116 -7.78 -5.09 -16.56
CA ILE A 116 -6.40 -5.57 -16.73
C ILE A 116 -6.02 -6.41 -15.51
N LEU A 117 -5.35 -7.54 -15.76
CA LEU A 117 -4.69 -8.31 -14.71
C LEU A 117 -3.22 -7.90 -14.60
N MET A 118 -2.83 -7.58 -13.37
CA MET A 118 -1.44 -7.29 -12.99
C MET A 118 -0.89 -8.49 -12.21
N TRP A 119 -0.03 -9.30 -12.85
CA TRP A 119 0.67 -10.35 -12.13
C TRP A 119 1.77 -9.74 -11.27
N VAL A 120 1.61 -9.86 -9.97
CA VAL A 120 2.53 -9.31 -8.97
C VAL A 120 3.12 -10.40 -8.10
N GLU A 121 4.34 -10.14 -7.59
CA GLU A 121 5.08 -11.08 -6.76
C GLU A 121 5.83 -10.34 -5.65
N ALA A 122 5.85 -10.92 -4.45
CA ALA A 122 6.67 -10.50 -3.34
C ALA A 122 7.04 -11.73 -2.48
N SER A 123 8.33 -11.92 -2.23
CA SER A 123 8.83 -12.98 -1.33
C SER A 123 8.26 -14.38 -1.64
N ASP A 124 8.37 -14.84 -2.88
CA ASP A 124 7.86 -16.14 -3.39
C ASP A 124 6.34 -16.30 -3.38
N ARG A 125 5.59 -15.23 -3.13
CA ARG A 125 4.14 -15.17 -3.18
C ARG A 125 3.68 -14.38 -4.38
N SER A 126 2.79 -14.96 -5.17
CA SER A 126 2.32 -14.36 -6.43
C SER A 126 0.81 -14.38 -6.53
N CYS A 127 0.22 -13.30 -7.00
CA CYS A 127 -1.19 -13.20 -7.34
C CYS A 127 -1.41 -12.28 -8.55
N CYS A 128 -2.61 -12.24 -9.06
CA CYS A 128 -3.03 -11.32 -10.10
C CYS A 128 -4.01 -10.30 -9.52
N LEU A 129 -3.67 -9.02 -9.59
CA LEU A 129 -4.54 -7.92 -9.20
C LEU A 129 -5.40 -7.54 -10.40
N PHE A 130 -6.72 -7.51 -10.23
CA PHE A 130 -7.63 -6.98 -11.24
C PHE A 130 -7.83 -5.48 -11.00
N VAL A 131 -7.52 -4.68 -12.03
CA VAL A 131 -7.61 -3.22 -12.04
C VAL A 131 -8.38 -2.76 -13.27
N ASP A 132 -8.89 -1.53 -13.26
CA ASP A 132 -9.66 -1.01 -14.38
C ASP A 132 -8.75 -0.66 -15.56
N ASP A 133 -7.69 0.13 -15.32
CA ASP A 133 -6.76 0.55 -16.38
C ASP A 133 -5.37 0.88 -15.85
N LEU A 134 -4.39 0.94 -16.76
CA LEU A 134 -3.02 1.38 -16.49
C LEU A 134 -2.83 2.83 -16.93
N ILE A 135 -2.42 3.70 -16.00
CA ILE A 135 -2.13 5.10 -16.31
C ILE A 135 -0.70 5.23 -16.88
N GLY A 136 0.25 4.52 -16.27
CA GLY A 136 1.66 4.55 -16.66
C GLY A 136 2.63 4.58 -15.48
N GLU A 137 3.91 4.52 -15.81
CA GLU A 137 5.00 4.51 -14.82
C GLU A 137 5.30 5.92 -14.32
N GLN A 138 5.57 6.03 -13.03
CA GLN A 138 6.00 7.27 -12.39
C GLN A 138 6.85 6.97 -11.17
N GLN A 139 7.92 7.75 -11.00
CA GLN A 139 8.65 7.79 -9.76
C GLN A 139 7.87 8.63 -8.73
N VAL A 140 7.62 8.06 -7.58
CA VAL A 140 6.80 8.68 -6.53
C VAL A 140 7.54 8.70 -5.19
N VAL A 141 7.29 9.74 -4.42
CA VAL A 141 7.76 9.86 -3.03
C VAL A 141 6.72 9.24 -2.12
N VAL A 142 7.10 8.18 -1.42
CA VAL A 142 6.23 7.53 -0.45
C VAL A 142 6.08 8.40 0.78
N LYS A 143 4.86 8.77 1.11
CA LYS A 143 4.50 9.44 2.36
C LYS A 143 3.82 8.42 3.28
N PRO A 144 4.22 8.35 4.56
CA PRO A 144 3.52 7.50 5.50
C PRO A 144 2.05 7.94 5.64
N LEU A 145 1.18 7.00 5.91
CA LEU A 145 -0.22 7.31 6.18
C LEU A 145 -0.33 8.19 7.43
N PRO A 146 -1.19 9.20 7.42
CA PRO A 146 -1.46 10.01 8.61
C PRO A 146 -1.85 9.15 9.81
N VAL A 147 -1.37 9.51 11.01
CA VAL A 147 -1.56 8.72 12.24
C VAL A 147 -3.03 8.44 12.55
N PHE A 148 -3.94 9.36 12.20
CA PHE A 148 -5.39 9.16 12.41
C PHE A 148 -5.99 8.06 11.52
N LEU A 149 -5.33 7.70 10.41
CA LEU A 149 -5.75 6.60 9.55
C LEU A 149 -5.24 5.23 10.05
N ASN A 150 -4.29 5.20 10.99
CA ASN A 150 -3.82 3.95 11.59
C ASN A 150 -4.93 3.24 12.39
N SER A 151 -5.98 3.96 12.82
CA SER A 151 -7.15 3.36 13.48
C SER A 151 -8.01 2.50 12.55
N PHE A 152 -7.84 2.63 11.23
CA PHE A 152 -8.55 1.83 10.21
C PHE A 152 -7.75 0.60 9.77
N ASP A 153 -6.63 0.31 10.42
CA ASP A 153 -5.77 -0.85 10.13
C ASP A 153 -5.39 -1.02 8.64
N LEU A 154 -5.15 0.11 7.97
CA LEU A 154 -4.87 0.13 6.53
C LEU A 154 -3.58 -0.61 6.15
N LYS A 155 -2.64 -0.75 7.09
CA LYS A 155 -1.41 -1.52 6.87
C LYS A 155 -1.69 -3.01 6.78
N SER A 156 -2.63 -3.54 7.56
CA SER A 156 -3.07 -4.93 7.44
C SER A 156 -3.83 -5.17 6.14
N GLY A 157 -4.36 -4.12 5.51
CA GLY A 157 -4.95 -4.16 4.17
C GLY A 157 -3.93 -4.05 3.02
N GLY A 158 -2.61 -4.15 3.28
CA GLY A 158 -1.58 -4.11 2.23
C GLY A 158 -1.32 -2.71 1.67
N ILE A 159 -1.46 -1.65 2.46
CA ILE A 159 -1.14 -0.28 2.07
C ILE A 159 0.19 0.15 2.69
N ALA A 160 1.20 0.45 1.84
CA ALA A 160 2.50 0.95 2.26
C ALA A 160 2.48 2.43 2.65
N GLY A 161 1.65 3.21 2.00
CA GLY A 161 1.56 4.66 2.17
C GLY A 161 0.76 5.31 1.06
N CYS A 162 0.99 6.60 0.85
CA CYS A 162 0.39 7.36 -0.24
C CYS A 162 1.41 8.32 -0.86
N THR A 163 1.07 8.85 -2.02
CA THR A 163 1.79 9.95 -2.67
C THR A 163 0.80 10.98 -3.20
N ILE A 164 1.28 12.21 -3.38
CA ILE A 164 0.53 13.27 -4.06
C ILE A 164 1.09 13.37 -5.47
N LEU A 165 0.25 13.17 -6.46
CA LEU A 165 0.59 13.27 -7.87
C LEU A 165 0.73 14.74 -8.31
N GLY A 166 1.32 14.96 -9.49
CA GLY A 166 1.54 16.30 -10.01
C GLY A 166 0.27 17.12 -10.30
N ASP A 167 -0.86 16.43 -10.48
CA ASP A 167 -2.21 17.02 -10.64
C ASP A 167 -2.94 17.28 -9.30
N GLY A 168 -2.29 16.98 -8.18
CA GLY A 168 -2.85 17.13 -6.83
C GLY A 168 -3.66 15.95 -6.32
N ASN A 169 -3.90 14.93 -7.13
CA ASN A 169 -4.57 13.70 -6.71
C ASN A 169 -3.69 12.87 -5.76
N ILE A 170 -4.33 12.08 -4.92
CA ILE A 170 -3.64 11.13 -4.03
C ILE A 170 -3.63 9.77 -4.71
N SER A 171 -2.46 9.13 -4.73
CA SER A 171 -2.33 7.72 -5.10
C SER A 171 -1.95 6.89 -3.88
N ILE A 172 -2.62 5.76 -3.71
CA ILE A 172 -2.38 4.80 -2.64
C ILE A 172 -1.28 3.84 -3.09
N ILE A 173 -0.23 3.68 -2.30
CA ILE A 173 0.90 2.81 -2.62
C ILE A 173 0.69 1.45 -1.96
N LEU A 174 0.70 0.37 -2.76
CA LEU A 174 0.50 -0.98 -2.27
C LEU A 174 1.81 -1.57 -1.70
N ASP A 175 1.68 -2.27 -0.60
CA ASP A 175 2.64 -3.27 -0.11
C ASP A 175 2.16 -4.65 -0.56
N ILE A 176 2.79 -5.20 -1.59
CA ILE A 176 2.34 -6.45 -2.20
C ILE A 176 2.46 -7.65 -1.25
N ALA A 177 3.45 -7.67 -0.37
CA ALA A 177 3.60 -8.75 0.61
C ALA A 177 2.47 -8.70 1.66
N GLY A 178 2.22 -7.53 2.24
CA GLY A 178 1.12 -7.29 3.17
C GLY A 178 -0.24 -7.51 2.53
N PHE A 179 -0.42 -7.05 1.28
CA PHE A 179 -1.63 -7.26 0.50
C PHE A 179 -1.94 -8.75 0.28
N TYR A 180 -0.94 -9.55 -0.12
CA TYR A 180 -1.13 -10.98 -0.33
C TYR A 180 -1.61 -11.68 0.95
N THR A 181 -0.98 -11.37 2.08
CA THR A 181 -1.39 -11.90 3.39
C THR A 181 -2.84 -11.52 3.73
N ALA A 182 -3.20 -10.25 3.52
CA ALA A 182 -4.54 -9.76 3.82
C ALA A 182 -5.63 -10.36 2.92
N ALA A 183 -5.32 -10.50 1.63
CA ALA A 183 -6.32 -10.84 0.61
C ALA A 183 -6.43 -12.36 0.34
N ILE A 184 -5.44 -13.16 0.73
CA ILE A 184 -5.38 -14.58 0.37
C ILE A 184 -5.16 -15.49 1.57
N GLU A 185 -4.32 -15.11 2.55
CA GLU A 185 -4.00 -15.98 3.70
C GLU A 185 -4.97 -15.81 4.87
N ASN A 186 -5.71 -14.71 4.96
CA ASN A 186 -6.67 -14.44 6.04
C ASN A 186 -8.14 -14.68 5.64
N ILE A 187 -8.37 -15.42 4.54
CA ILE A 187 -9.71 -15.83 4.09
C ILE A 187 -10.08 -17.20 4.66
#